data_3ad231b9fe9bae139e75def9f39a1bb5
#
_entry.id   3ad231b9fe9bae139e75def9f39a1bb5
#
_cell.length_a   1.000
_cell.length_b   1.000
_cell.length_c   1.000
_cell.angle_alpha   90.00
_cell.angle_beta   90.00
_cell.angle_gamma   90.00
#
_symmetry.space_group_name_H-M   'P 1'
#
loop_
_entity.id
_entity.type
_entity.pdbx_description
1 polymer ?
#
loop_
_entity_poly.entity_id
_entity_poly.type
_entity_poly.pdbx_seq_one_letter_code
_entity_poly.pdbx_strand_id
1 'polypeptide(L)'
;IGKNYSNIPSLVNLLKVNGADGVVLFNRFYQPDIDINNMQIVSGNVFSNHSDLSDTIRWTAIVSGKIPGISIASSTGVHDWEDVVKCLLAGASAVQMCSAVYTHGAEIISQVLTCVEEWMHQAHYQSLSQFQGKLNYANIPNPAMYERSQFMKYFSNRD
;
A
#
# COMPACT_ATOMS: atom_id res chain seq x y z
N ILE A 1 -11.62 2.68 -0.76
CA ILE A 1 -11.69 3.91 -1.57
C ILE A 1 -10.72 3.83 -2.75
N GLY A 2 -10.91 4.64 -3.79
CA GLY A 2 -9.98 4.75 -4.91
C GLY A 2 -8.82 5.72 -4.61
N LYS A 3 -7.77 5.69 -5.43
CA LYS A 3 -6.59 6.57 -5.25
C LYS A 3 -6.72 7.96 -5.90
N ASN A 4 -7.76 8.20 -6.68
CA ASN A 4 -7.91 9.39 -7.53
C ASN A 4 -8.61 10.57 -6.84
N TYR A 5 -8.64 10.60 -5.53
CA TYR A 5 -9.16 11.74 -4.77
C TYR A 5 -8.06 12.79 -4.54
N SER A 6 -8.40 14.05 -4.68
CA SER A 6 -7.47 15.17 -4.53
C SER A 6 -6.89 15.31 -3.11
N ASN A 7 -7.64 14.87 -2.09
CA ASN A 7 -7.22 14.92 -0.68
C ASN A 7 -7.67 13.67 0.08
N ILE A 8 -6.88 12.61 -0.01
CA ILE A 8 -7.16 11.33 0.65
C ILE A 8 -7.21 11.46 2.19
N PRO A 9 -6.29 12.16 2.87
CA PRO A 9 -6.37 12.32 4.32
C PRO A 9 -7.66 13.00 4.78
N SER A 10 -8.11 14.05 4.09
CA SER A 10 -9.37 14.72 4.44
C SER A 10 -10.57 13.80 4.25
N LEU A 11 -10.60 13.02 3.15
CA LEU A 11 -11.65 12.04 2.91
C LEU A 11 -11.68 10.97 4.01
N VAL A 12 -10.52 10.41 4.36
CA VAL A 12 -10.44 9.37 5.41
C VAL A 12 -10.85 9.94 6.77
N ASN A 13 -10.45 11.16 7.11
CA ASN A 13 -10.90 11.81 8.32
C ASN A 13 -12.42 12.03 8.34
N LEU A 14 -13.00 12.43 7.20
CA LEU A 14 -14.45 12.56 7.06
C LEU A 14 -15.17 11.21 7.28
N LEU A 15 -14.66 10.13 6.69
CA LEU A 15 -15.21 8.79 6.92
C LEU A 15 -15.14 8.39 8.37
N LYS A 16 -14.00 8.62 9.03
CA LYS A 16 -13.82 8.33 10.46
C LYS A 16 -14.81 9.08 11.34
N VAL A 17 -14.96 10.40 11.17
CA VAL A 17 -15.89 11.18 12.00
C VAL A 17 -17.35 10.84 11.73
N ASN A 18 -17.66 10.19 10.61
CA ASN A 18 -18.98 9.64 10.30
C ASN A 18 -19.12 8.15 10.66
N GLY A 19 -18.21 7.59 11.48
CA GLY A 19 -18.36 6.27 12.08
C GLY A 19 -17.67 5.12 11.34
N ALA A 20 -16.78 5.39 10.39
CA ALA A 20 -15.97 4.33 9.79
C ALA A 20 -14.86 3.89 10.75
N ASP A 21 -14.76 2.58 11.02
CA ASP A 21 -13.72 1.98 11.85
C ASP A 21 -12.43 1.72 11.07
N GLY A 22 -12.54 1.59 9.74
CA GLY A 22 -11.39 1.35 8.87
C GLY A 22 -11.64 1.71 7.42
N VAL A 23 -10.55 1.76 6.67
CA VAL A 23 -10.57 2.02 5.22
C VAL A 23 -9.65 1.05 4.48
N VAL A 24 -10.03 0.71 3.26
CA VAL A 24 -9.14 -0.03 2.33
C VAL A 24 -8.48 0.97 1.40
N LEU A 25 -7.15 0.98 1.35
CA LEU A 25 -6.30 1.75 0.47
C LEU A 25 -5.48 0.78 -0.41
N PHE A 26 -5.75 0.57 -1.67
CA PHE A 26 -6.81 1.16 -2.46
C PHE A 26 -7.65 0.10 -3.19
N ASN A 27 -8.88 0.45 -3.54
CA ASN A 27 -9.58 -0.28 -4.59
C ASN A 27 -8.99 0.11 -5.95
N ARG A 28 -8.60 -0.88 -6.75
CA ARG A 28 -8.05 -0.63 -8.08
C ARG A 28 -9.18 -0.23 -9.03
N PHE A 29 -9.05 0.95 -9.61
CA PHE A 29 -10.02 1.43 -10.59
C PHE A 29 -9.78 0.77 -11.94
N TYR A 30 -10.85 0.56 -12.70
CA TYR A 30 -10.77 0.12 -14.09
C TYR A 30 -9.90 1.09 -14.90
N GLN A 31 -8.92 0.55 -15.61
CA GLN A 31 -8.04 1.31 -16.49
C GLN A 31 -8.42 0.97 -17.93
N PRO A 32 -9.07 1.90 -18.67
CA PRO A 32 -9.34 1.70 -20.08
C PRO A 32 -8.05 1.78 -20.89
N ASP A 33 -8.00 1.01 -21.97
CA ASP A 33 -6.99 1.08 -23.02
C ASP A 33 -7.67 1.19 -24.39
N ILE A 34 -6.91 1.48 -25.42
CA ILE A 34 -7.43 1.63 -26.80
C ILE A 34 -6.78 0.57 -27.70
N ASP A 35 -7.61 -0.31 -28.24
CA ASP A 35 -7.22 -1.18 -29.35
C ASP A 35 -7.25 -0.34 -30.65
N ILE A 36 -6.08 0.02 -31.12
CA ILE A 36 -5.91 0.85 -32.31
C ILE A 36 -6.30 0.12 -33.61
N ASN A 37 -6.26 -1.21 -33.62
CA ASN A 37 -6.58 -1.99 -34.80
C ASN A 37 -8.09 -2.08 -35.02
N ASN A 38 -8.83 -2.26 -33.93
CA ASN A 38 -10.28 -2.37 -33.97
C ASN A 38 -11.00 -1.04 -33.60
N MET A 39 -10.23 0.02 -33.28
CA MET A 39 -10.72 1.35 -32.89
C MET A 39 -11.78 1.28 -31.78
N GLN A 40 -11.51 0.50 -30.72
CA GLN A 40 -12.45 0.29 -29.60
C GLN A 40 -11.74 0.42 -28.25
N ILE A 41 -12.52 0.77 -27.21
CA ILE A 41 -12.04 0.80 -25.84
C ILE A 41 -12.02 -0.64 -25.31
N VAL A 42 -10.88 -1.04 -24.77
CA VAL A 42 -10.64 -2.34 -24.13
C VAL A 42 -10.20 -2.16 -22.69
N SER A 43 -10.17 -3.23 -21.92
CA SER A 43 -9.57 -3.22 -20.59
C SER A 43 -8.06 -3.20 -20.68
N GLY A 44 -7.41 -2.30 -19.98
CA GLY A 44 -5.98 -2.37 -19.70
C GLY A 44 -5.65 -3.51 -18.72
N ASN A 45 -4.50 -3.42 -18.05
CA ASN A 45 -4.07 -4.44 -17.10
C ASN A 45 -5.07 -4.62 -15.96
N VAL A 46 -5.69 -5.81 -15.88
CA VAL A 46 -6.65 -6.17 -14.83
C VAL A 46 -5.93 -6.39 -13.50
N PHE A 47 -4.78 -7.07 -13.52
CA PHE A 47 -4.00 -7.35 -12.32
C PHE A 47 -3.08 -6.19 -11.97
N SER A 48 -2.92 -5.97 -10.66
CA SER A 48 -1.87 -5.08 -10.16
C SER A 48 -0.49 -5.70 -10.38
N ASN A 49 0.53 -4.86 -10.30
CA ASN A 49 1.93 -5.24 -10.29
C ASN A 49 2.66 -4.55 -9.13
N HIS A 50 3.92 -4.92 -8.87
CA HIS A 50 4.71 -4.34 -7.78
C HIS A 50 4.85 -2.81 -7.84
N SER A 51 4.81 -2.20 -9.03
CA SER A 51 4.91 -0.73 -9.13
C SER A 51 3.67 -0.01 -8.59
N ASP A 52 2.52 -0.68 -8.55
CA ASP A 52 1.30 -0.11 -7.96
C ASP A 52 1.40 0.03 -6.44
N LEU A 53 2.31 -0.72 -5.79
CA LEU A 53 2.50 -0.72 -4.34
C LEU A 53 3.00 0.62 -3.80
N SER A 54 3.77 1.37 -4.58
CA SER A 54 4.36 2.64 -4.13
C SER A 54 3.31 3.65 -3.68
N ASP A 55 2.20 3.76 -4.40
CA ASP A 55 1.06 4.60 -4.01
C ASP A 55 0.40 4.08 -2.73
N THR A 56 0.22 2.76 -2.62
CA THR A 56 -0.38 2.11 -1.46
C THR A 56 0.45 2.37 -0.20
N ILE A 57 1.77 2.16 -0.24
CA ILE A 57 2.68 2.43 0.88
C ILE A 57 2.63 3.90 1.27
N ARG A 58 2.78 4.80 0.28
CA ARG A 58 2.79 6.24 0.51
C ARG A 58 1.55 6.70 1.27
N TRP A 59 0.38 6.35 0.79
CA TRP A 59 -0.87 6.80 1.40
C TRP A 59 -1.19 6.09 2.71
N THR A 60 -0.84 4.81 2.84
CA THR A 60 -0.92 4.09 4.13
C THR A 60 -0.09 4.81 5.19
N ALA A 61 1.16 5.18 4.87
CA ALA A 61 2.04 5.87 5.80
C ALA A 61 1.52 7.26 6.18
N ILE A 62 1.00 8.03 5.21
CA ILE A 62 0.44 9.36 5.48
C ILE A 62 -0.82 9.26 6.35
N VAL A 63 -1.75 8.39 5.98
CA VAL A 63 -3.05 8.27 6.66
C VAL A 63 -2.85 7.71 8.08
N SER A 64 -2.07 6.66 8.25
CA SER A 64 -1.82 6.07 9.58
C SER A 64 -1.14 7.04 10.53
N GLY A 65 -0.24 7.89 10.02
CA GLY A 65 0.44 8.88 10.84
C GLY A 65 -0.38 10.15 11.12
N LYS A 66 -1.25 10.57 10.19
CA LYS A 66 -2.05 11.81 10.33
C LYS A 66 -3.41 11.58 10.97
N ILE A 67 -3.97 10.38 10.89
CA ILE A 67 -5.34 10.07 11.35
C ILE A 67 -5.28 8.87 12.31
N PRO A 68 -4.85 9.07 13.55
CA PRO A 68 -4.77 7.98 14.53
C PRO A 68 -6.15 7.39 14.82
N GLY A 69 -6.19 6.09 15.11
CA GLY A 69 -7.42 5.40 15.54
C GLY A 69 -8.36 5.00 14.39
N ILE A 70 -7.90 5.02 13.13
CA ILE A 70 -8.59 4.34 12.02
C ILE A 70 -7.75 3.14 11.56
N SER A 71 -8.40 2.00 11.35
CA SER A 71 -7.73 0.82 10.80
C SER A 71 -7.54 0.97 9.29
N ILE A 72 -6.38 0.55 8.79
CA ILE A 72 -6.07 0.62 7.36
C ILE A 72 -5.77 -0.78 6.83
N ALA A 73 -6.52 -1.21 5.83
CA ALA A 73 -6.16 -2.37 5.02
C ALA A 73 -5.45 -1.86 3.75
N SER A 74 -4.16 -2.17 3.62
CA SER A 74 -3.41 -1.90 2.38
C SER A 74 -3.77 -2.89 1.30
N SER A 75 -4.09 -2.41 0.12
CA SER A 75 -4.51 -3.22 -1.02
C SER A 75 -3.98 -2.62 -2.32
N THR A 76 -3.75 -3.47 -3.32
CA THR A 76 -3.17 -3.13 -4.62
C THR A 76 -1.64 -3.09 -4.60
N GLY A 77 -1.03 -3.89 -5.45
CA GLY A 77 0.42 -3.99 -5.63
C GLY A 77 1.14 -4.95 -4.68
N VAL A 78 0.41 -5.65 -3.82
CA VAL A 78 0.99 -6.62 -2.88
C VAL A 78 1.07 -8.00 -3.56
N HIS A 79 2.29 -8.50 -3.74
CA HIS A 79 2.54 -9.75 -4.46
C HIS A 79 3.38 -10.76 -3.68
N ASP A 80 4.17 -10.31 -2.70
CA ASP A 80 5.06 -11.15 -1.91
C ASP A 80 5.10 -10.71 -0.43
N TRP A 81 5.91 -11.41 0.38
CA TRP A 81 6.06 -11.15 1.79
C TRP A 81 6.75 -9.79 2.09
N GLU A 82 7.67 -9.36 1.24
CA GLU A 82 8.35 -8.05 1.39
C GLU A 82 7.35 -6.92 1.26
N ASP A 83 6.41 -7.03 0.32
CA ASP A 83 5.35 -6.05 0.12
C ASP A 83 4.42 -5.99 1.33
N VAL A 84 4.13 -7.15 1.95
CA VAL A 84 3.36 -7.20 3.20
C VAL A 84 4.09 -6.49 4.33
N VAL A 85 5.38 -6.76 4.52
CA VAL A 85 6.20 -6.11 5.56
C VAL A 85 6.27 -4.60 5.32
N LYS A 86 6.45 -4.13 4.09
CA LYS A 86 6.43 -2.70 3.74
C LYS A 86 5.10 -2.03 4.12
N CYS A 87 3.97 -2.68 3.83
CA CYS A 87 2.65 -2.17 4.22
C CYS A 87 2.49 -2.08 5.75
N LEU A 88 2.93 -3.09 6.49
CA LEU A 88 2.88 -3.10 7.95
C LEU A 88 3.78 -2.01 8.54
N LEU A 89 5.00 -1.85 8.05
CA LEU A 89 5.91 -0.76 8.45
C LEU A 89 5.32 0.63 8.17
N ALA A 90 4.57 0.78 7.09
CA ALA A 90 3.81 2.00 6.77
C ALA A 90 2.62 2.25 7.69
N GLY A 91 2.17 1.24 8.45
CA GLY A 91 1.10 1.37 9.43
C GLY A 91 -0.22 0.69 9.06
N ALA A 92 -0.20 -0.23 8.08
CA ALA A 92 -1.36 -1.05 7.78
C ALA A 92 -1.74 -1.95 8.96
N SER A 93 -3.05 -2.07 9.23
CA SER A 93 -3.61 -3.02 10.19
C SER A 93 -3.90 -4.38 9.56
N ALA A 94 -4.09 -4.38 8.24
CA ALA A 94 -4.29 -5.58 7.43
C ALA A 94 -3.70 -5.36 6.04
N VAL A 95 -3.40 -6.45 5.33
CA VAL A 95 -2.88 -6.41 3.97
C VAL A 95 -3.69 -7.36 3.10
N GLN A 96 -4.10 -6.91 1.92
CA GLN A 96 -4.91 -7.68 0.97
C GLN A 96 -4.09 -8.04 -0.26
N MET A 97 -4.15 -9.31 -0.65
CA MET A 97 -3.47 -9.87 -1.82
C MET A 97 -4.50 -10.44 -2.79
N CYS A 98 -4.94 -9.67 -3.77
CA CYS A 98 -5.92 -10.15 -4.74
C CYS A 98 -5.24 -10.72 -6.00
N SER A 99 -4.46 -9.91 -6.72
CA SER A 99 -3.82 -10.32 -7.97
C SER A 99 -2.85 -11.48 -7.78
N ALA A 100 -2.08 -11.49 -6.68
CA ALA A 100 -1.16 -12.58 -6.35
C ALA A 100 -1.92 -13.90 -6.11
N VAL A 101 -3.01 -13.87 -5.35
CA VAL A 101 -3.84 -15.07 -5.12
C VAL A 101 -4.47 -15.58 -6.40
N TYR A 102 -4.94 -14.68 -7.27
CA TYR A 102 -5.50 -15.07 -8.56
C TYR A 102 -4.47 -15.74 -9.47
N THR A 103 -3.23 -15.25 -9.45
CA THR A 103 -2.15 -15.73 -10.33
C THR A 103 -1.49 -17.02 -9.80
N HIS A 104 -1.30 -17.13 -8.48
CA HIS A 104 -0.50 -18.18 -7.85
C HIS A 104 -1.31 -19.17 -7.00
N GLY A 105 -2.63 -18.95 -6.87
CA GLY A 105 -3.47 -19.78 -5.98
C GLY A 105 -3.42 -19.32 -4.53
N ALA A 106 -4.24 -19.95 -3.69
CA ALA A 106 -4.40 -19.56 -2.28
C ALA A 106 -3.18 -19.93 -1.41
N GLU A 107 -2.37 -20.88 -1.85
CA GLU A 107 -1.16 -21.34 -1.15
C GLU A 107 -0.12 -20.23 -0.97
N ILE A 108 -0.13 -19.20 -1.82
CA ILE A 108 0.73 -18.03 -1.69
C ILE A 108 0.57 -17.34 -0.32
N ILE A 109 -0.63 -17.39 0.26
CA ILE A 109 -0.89 -16.77 1.57
C ILE A 109 -0.07 -17.45 2.65
N SER A 110 -0.06 -18.79 2.70
CA SER A 110 0.73 -19.54 3.69
C SER A 110 2.22 -19.33 3.50
N GLN A 111 2.70 -19.28 2.26
CA GLN A 111 4.11 -19.01 1.95
C GLN A 111 4.52 -17.61 2.43
N VAL A 112 3.71 -16.60 2.14
CA VAL A 112 3.95 -15.22 2.57
C VAL A 112 3.97 -15.11 4.09
N LEU A 113 3.03 -15.74 4.79
CA LEU A 113 3.00 -15.72 6.25
C LEU A 113 4.25 -16.35 6.85
N THR A 114 4.70 -17.51 6.34
CA THR A 114 5.95 -18.13 6.77
C THR A 114 7.15 -17.20 6.59
N CYS A 115 7.29 -16.56 5.43
CA CYS A 115 8.39 -15.63 5.18
C CYS A 115 8.32 -14.38 6.09
N VAL A 116 7.12 -13.87 6.36
CA VAL A 116 6.95 -12.73 7.30
C VAL A 116 7.37 -13.15 8.72
N GLU A 117 7.02 -14.34 9.19
CA GLU A 117 7.45 -14.87 10.48
C GLU A 117 8.97 -15.04 10.55
N GLU A 118 9.60 -15.59 9.52
CA GLU A 118 11.05 -15.72 9.42
C GLU A 118 11.75 -14.35 9.48
N TRP A 119 11.22 -13.36 8.72
CA TRP A 119 11.74 -12.00 8.78
C TRP A 119 11.58 -11.38 10.17
N MET A 120 10.45 -11.59 10.84
CA MET A 120 10.23 -11.12 12.21
C MET A 120 11.25 -11.73 13.17
N HIS A 121 11.53 -13.03 13.06
CA HIS A 121 12.56 -13.70 13.86
C HIS A 121 13.96 -13.12 13.63
N GLN A 122 14.35 -12.92 12.38
CA GLN A 122 15.64 -12.31 12.03
C GLN A 122 15.78 -10.87 12.54
N ALA A 123 14.70 -10.12 12.52
CA ALA A 123 14.63 -8.74 13.01
C ALA A 123 14.36 -8.64 14.53
N HIS A 124 14.28 -9.78 15.24
CA HIS A 124 14.01 -9.88 16.67
C HIS A 124 12.65 -9.29 17.11
N TYR A 125 11.65 -9.34 16.24
CA TYR A 125 10.27 -8.97 16.57
C TYR A 125 9.45 -10.19 17.01
N GLN A 126 8.70 -10.03 18.12
CA GLN A 126 7.83 -11.08 18.68
C GLN A 126 6.34 -10.86 18.33
N SER A 127 5.99 -9.67 17.84
CA SER A 127 4.63 -9.32 17.46
C SER A 127 4.61 -8.22 16.39
N LEU A 128 3.52 -8.16 15.63
CA LEU A 128 3.31 -7.12 14.62
C LEU A 128 3.33 -5.72 15.23
N SER A 129 2.79 -5.54 16.42
CA SER A 129 2.74 -4.24 17.12
C SER A 129 4.11 -3.63 17.41
N GLN A 130 5.17 -4.44 17.41
CA GLN A 130 6.53 -3.96 17.65
C GLN A 130 7.13 -3.22 16.44
N PHE A 131 6.63 -3.44 15.23
CA PHE A 131 7.14 -2.78 14.04
C PHE A 131 6.07 -2.09 13.18
N GLN A 132 4.80 -2.37 13.41
CA GLN A 132 3.71 -1.73 12.70
C GLN A 132 3.79 -0.20 12.84
N GLY A 133 3.76 0.48 11.70
CA GLY A 133 3.81 1.95 11.65
C GLY A 133 5.15 2.59 11.99
N LYS A 134 6.24 1.82 12.20
CA LYS A 134 7.58 2.40 12.46
C LYS A 134 8.05 3.37 11.38
N LEU A 135 7.60 3.16 10.15
CA LEU A 135 7.93 4.01 9.00
C LEU A 135 6.73 4.84 8.51
N ASN A 136 5.74 5.10 9.36
CA ASN A 136 4.64 5.98 9.00
C ASN A 136 5.05 7.46 9.07
N TYR A 137 4.16 8.32 8.58
CA TYR A 137 4.39 9.77 8.52
C TYR A 137 4.75 10.42 9.87
N ALA A 138 4.20 9.94 10.97
CA ALA A 138 4.44 10.50 12.31
C ALA A 138 5.79 10.05 12.90
N ASN A 139 6.31 8.88 12.51
CA ASN A 139 7.44 8.24 13.17
C ASN A 139 8.77 8.43 12.43
N ILE A 140 8.76 8.86 11.16
CA ILE A 140 10.00 9.07 10.41
C ILE A 140 10.58 10.46 10.65
N PRO A 141 11.92 10.62 10.61
CA PRO A 141 12.57 11.92 10.83
C PRO A 141 12.23 12.99 9.79
N ASN A 142 11.92 12.58 8.55
CA ASN A 142 11.62 13.50 7.46
C ASN A 142 10.31 13.12 6.75
N PRO A 143 9.15 13.51 7.29
CA PRO A 143 7.84 13.20 6.69
C PRO A 143 7.63 13.77 5.28
N ALA A 144 8.37 14.82 4.91
CA ALA A 144 8.31 15.41 3.57
C ALA A 144 8.68 14.41 2.45
N MET A 145 9.35 13.30 2.79
CA MET A 145 9.60 12.21 1.84
C MET A 145 8.31 11.59 1.28
N TYR A 146 7.24 11.59 2.06
CA TYR A 146 5.92 11.11 1.60
C TYR A 146 5.12 12.19 0.85
N GLU A 147 5.42 13.48 1.06
CA GLU A 147 4.65 14.58 0.47
C GLU A 147 5.24 15.07 -0.85
N ARG A 148 6.57 15.05 -0.98
CA ARG A 148 7.28 15.61 -2.14
C ARG A 148 7.97 14.54 -2.96
N SER A 149 7.61 14.45 -4.23
CA SER A 149 8.41 13.80 -5.25
C SER A 149 9.63 14.69 -5.56
N GLN A 150 10.75 14.46 -4.87
CA GLN A 150 12.01 15.19 -5.15
C GLN A 150 12.76 14.52 -6.30
N PHE A 151 12.30 14.74 -7.52
CA PHE A 151 12.92 14.20 -8.71
C PHE A 151 14.44 14.46 -8.75
N MET A 152 14.88 15.68 -8.48
CA MET A 152 16.29 16.08 -8.55
C MET A 152 17.18 15.35 -7.53
N LYS A 153 16.69 15.02 -6.34
CA LYS A 153 17.47 14.33 -5.31
C LYS A 153 17.87 12.91 -5.70
N TYR A 154 17.06 12.25 -6.51
CA TYR A 154 17.28 10.85 -6.91
C TYR A 154 17.97 10.71 -8.27
N PHE A 155 18.03 11.78 -9.05
CA PHE A 155 18.68 11.80 -10.36
C PHE A 155 20.07 12.44 -10.34
N SER A 156 20.41 13.25 -9.36
CA SER A 156 21.74 13.86 -9.23
C SER A 156 22.87 12.88 -8.84
N ASN A 157 22.56 11.64 -8.50
CA ASN A 157 23.53 10.61 -8.13
C ASN A 157 23.61 9.45 -9.15
N ARG A 158 23.20 9.67 -10.40
CA ARG A 158 23.44 8.74 -11.51
C ARG A 158 24.55 9.31 -12.38
N ASP A 159 25.78 9.09 -11.93
CA ASP A 159 26.98 9.08 -12.78
C ASP A 159 27.25 7.62 -13.24
#